data_34e5ca9cb8bc45a643038641d7560aca
#
_entry.id   34e5ca9cb8bc45a643038641d7560aca
#
_cell.length_a   1.000
_cell.length_b   1.000
_cell.length_c   1.000
_cell.angle_alpha   90.00
_cell.angle_beta   90.00
_cell.angle_gamma   90.00
#
_symmetry.space_group_name_H-M   'P 1'
#
loop_
_entity.id
_entity.type
_entity.pdbx_description
1 polymer ?
#
loop_
_entity_poly.entity_id
_entity_poly.type
_entity_poly.pdbx_seq_one_letter_code
_entity_poly.pdbx_strand_id
1 'polypeptide(L)'
;MRWELLRDRQLLGFKFRRQHQFGDYVADFFCREAYLVIECDGSAHEPNEQWHHDQQRDAYLIAQGLRVLRFPNERILNDPESVLEEIAEYLPADT
;
A
#
# COMPACT_ATOMS: atom_id res chain seq x y z
N MET A 1 3.96 -6.61 5.46
CA MET A 1 2.56 -6.94 5.82
C MET A 1 2.29 -8.38 5.47
N ARG A 2 1.58 -9.05 6.31
CA ARG A 2 1.22 -10.43 6.04
C ARG A 2 0.10 -10.48 5.02
N TRP A 3 0.38 -11.16 3.92
CA TRP A 3 -0.53 -11.23 2.78
C TRP A 3 -1.88 -11.84 3.16
N GLU A 4 -1.89 -12.78 4.11
CA GLU A 4 -3.13 -13.43 4.53
C GLU A 4 -4.19 -12.44 5.02
N LEU A 5 -3.77 -11.27 5.48
CA LEU A 5 -4.71 -10.28 5.98
C LEU A 5 -5.51 -9.60 4.86
N LEU A 6 -4.98 -9.63 3.65
CA LEU A 6 -5.58 -8.94 2.51
C LEU A 6 -6.07 -9.87 1.41
N ARG A 7 -5.57 -11.10 1.39
CA ARG A 7 -5.93 -12.02 0.30
C ARG A 7 -7.38 -12.49 0.42
N ASP A 8 -7.88 -13.04 -0.66
CA ASP A 8 -9.21 -13.66 -0.71
C ASP A 8 -10.33 -12.70 -0.34
N ARG A 9 -10.14 -11.41 -0.63
CA ARG A 9 -11.12 -10.36 -0.39
C ARG A 9 -11.50 -10.24 1.08
N GLN A 10 -10.59 -10.56 1.99
CA GLN A 10 -10.87 -10.54 3.41
C GLN A 10 -11.17 -9.15 3.96
N LEU A 11 -10.52 -8.11 3.42
CA LEU A 11 -10.78 -6.76 3.89
C LEU A 11 -11.95 -6.17 3.12
N LEU A 12 -13.12 -6.19 3.74
CA LEU A 12 -14.35 -5.59 3.21
C LEU A 12 -14.71 -6.07 1.80
N GLY A 13 -14.24 -7.25 1.42
CA GLY A 13 -14.56 -7.82 0.12
C GLY A 13 -13.73 -7.30 -1.04
N PHE A 14 -12.74 -6.45 -0.77
CA PHE A 14 -11.91 -5.89 -1.82
C PHE A 14 -10.75 -6.80 -2.17
N LYS A 15 -10.44 -6.86 -3.47
CA LYS A 15 -9.33 -7.66 -3.96
C LYS A 15 -8.04 -6.85 -3.93
N PHE A 16 -7.03 -7.39 -3.26
CA PHE A 16 -5.68 -6.80 -3.24
C PHE A 16 -4.73 -7.72 -3.97
N ARG A 17 -3.90 -7.13 -4.83
CA ARG A 17 -2.83 -7.84 -5.51
C ARG A 17 -1.52 -7.46 -4.85
N ARG A 18 -0.67 -8.46 -4.60
CA ARG A 18 0.65 -8.18 -4.05
C ARG A 18 1.67 -8.04 -5.17
N GLN A 19 2.65 -7.20 -4.92
CA GLN A 19 3.79 -7.01 -5.82
C GLN A 19 3.35 -6.72 -7.24
N HIS A 20 2.45 -5.77 -7.37
CA HIS A 20 1.93 -5.37 -8.68
C HIS A 20 2.87 -4.39 -9.34
N GLN A 21 3.18 -4.62 -10.61
CA GLN A 21 4.11 -3.78 -11.36
C GLN A 21 3.40 -2.64 -12.07
N PHE A 22 3.94 -1.43 -11.88
CA PHE A 22 3.51 -0.23 -12.59
C PHE A 22 4.74 0.34 -13.31
N GLY A 23 4.85 0.08 -14.61
CA GLY A 23 6.04 0.50 -15.35
C GLY A 23 7.29 -0.11 -14.73
N ASP A 24 8.21 0.75 -14.27
CA ASP A 24 9.45 0.32 -13.63
C ASP A 24 9.33 0.15 -12.12
N TYR A 25 8.14 0.38 -11.55
CA TYR A 25 7.95 0.33 -10.10
C TYR A 25 7.09 -0.86 -9.71
N VAL A 26 7.36 -1.39 -8.52
CA VAL A 26 6.58 -2.49 -7.97
C VAL A 26 5.91 -2.01 -6.69
N ALA A 27 4.59 -2.10 -6.64
CA ALA A 27 3.83 -1.79 -5.44
C ALA A 27 3.70 -3.04 -4.58
N ASP A 28 3.83 -2.89 -3.27
CA ASP A 28 3.70 -4.04 -2.37
C ASP A 28 2.30 -4.63 -2.45
N PHE A 29 1.27 -3.76 -2.40
CA PHE A 29 -0.11 -4.18 -2.56
C PHE A 29 -0.87 -3.17 -3.39
N PHE A 30 -1.80 -3.65 -4.19
CA PHE A 30 -2.61 -2.79 -5.04
C PHE A 30 -4.07 -3.26 -5.03
N CYS A 31 -4.98 -2.32 -4.77
CA CYS A 31 -6.41 -2.55 -4.90
C CYS A 31 -6.92 -1.73 -6.08
N ARG A 32 -7.21 -2.40 -7.18
CA ARG A 32 -7.66 -1.74 -8.40
C ARG A 32 -9.02 -1.07 -8.20
N GLU A 33 -9.90 -1.72 -7.48
CA GLU A 33 -11.25 -1.21 -7.25
C GLU A 33 -11.26 0.13 -6.52
N ALA A 34 -10.24 0.37 -5.68
CA ALA A 34 -10.13 1.58 -4.89
C ALA A 34 -9.06 2.54 -5.40
N TYR A 35 -8.33 2.17 -6.46
CA TYR A 35 -7.18 2.95 -6.95
C TYR A 35 -6.19 3.21 -5.81
N LEU A 36 -5.91 2.18 -5.04
CA LEU A 36 -5.15 2.30 -3.81
C LEU A 36 -3.90 1.44 -3.87
N VAL A 37 -2.75 2.06 -3.59
CA VAL A 37 -1.47 1.38 -3.47
C VAL A 37 -1.05 1.43 -2.01
N ILE A 38 -0.57 0.29 -1.50
CA ILE A 38 -0.09 0.20 -0.13
C ILE A 38 1.38 -0.19 -0.18
N GLU A 39 2.20 0.59 0.50
CA GLU A 39 3.62 0.36 0.60
C GLU A 39 4.01 0.05 2.03
N CYS A 40 4.81 -0.98 2.20
CA CYS A 40 5.35 -1.37 3.50
C CYS A 40 6.76 -0.80 3.59
N ASP A 41 6.96 0.13 4.52
CA ASP A 41 8.21 0.84 4.61
C ASP A 41 9.16 0.12 5.56
N GLY A 42 10.25 -0.40 5.01
CA GLY A 42 11.30 -0.99 5.82
C GLY A 42 11.97 0.07 6.67
N SER A 43 12.36 -0.30 7.86
CA SER A 43 13.01 0.64 8.76
C SER A 43 14.46 0.88 8.35
N ALA A 44 15.00 1.96 8.81
CA ALA A 44 16.45 2.23 8.86
C ALA A 44 17.17 2.17 7.52
N HIS A 45 16.84 3.05 6.64
CA HIS A 45 17.64 3.19 5.45
C HIS A 45 18.39 4.48 5.44
N GLU A 46 19.34 4.53 4.55
CA GLU A 46 20.00 5.75 4.22
C GLU A 46 18.97 6.70 3.61
N PRO A 47 18.72 7.80 4.26
CA PRO A 47 17.52 8.58 3.96
C PRO A 47 17.51 9.24 2.60
N ASN A 48 18.67 9.62 2.07
CA ASN A 48 18.67 10.50 0.90
C ASN A 48 18.27 9.82 -0.40
N GLU A 49 18.95 8.74 -0.77
CA GLU A 49 18.65 8.06 -2.02
C GLU A 49 17.28 7.41 -1.99
N GLN A 50 16.95 6.79 -0.88
CA GLN A 50 15.67 6.13 -0.73
C GLN A 50 14.53 7.13 -0.80
N TRP A 51 14.72 8.30 -0.19
CA TRP A 51 13.70 9.33 -0.20
C TRP A 51 13.41 9.84 -1.62
N HIS A 52 14.47 10.11 -2.40
CA HIS A 52 14.29 10.56 -3.77
C HIS A 52 13.61 9.50 -4.63
N HIS A 53 14.01 8.26 -4.49
CA HIS A 53 13.42 7.15 -5.22
C HIS A 53 11.94 7.01 -4.88
N ASP A 54 11.60 7.08 -3.59
CA ASP A 54 10.22 6.99 -3.15
C ASP A 54 9.38 8.14 -3.67
N GLN A 55 9.94 9.35 -3.69
CA GLN A 55 9.22 10.50 -4.23
C GLN A 55 8.93 10.36 -5.71
N GLN A 56 9.90 9.88 -6.48
CA GLN A 56 9.69 9.66 -7.91
C GLN A 56 8.63 8.61 -8.15
N ARG A 57 8.67 7.53 -7.40
CA ARG A 57 7.68 6.47 -7.50
C ARG A 57 6.29 6.98 -7.14
N ASP A 58 6.18 7.69 -6.02
CA ASP A 58 4.91 8.21 -5.58
C ASP A 58 4.32 9.18 -6.61
N ALA A 59 5.15 10.07 -7.16
CA ALA A 59 4.70 11.00 -8.18
C ALA A 59 4.18 10.26 -9.42
N TYR A 60 4.87 9.21 -9.83
CA TYR A 60 4.45 8.41 -10.96
C TYR A 60 3.09 7.77 -10.70
N LEU A 61 2.93 7.17 -9.52
CA LEU A 61 1.68 6.49 -9.16
C LEU A 61 0.53 7.48 -9.02
N ILE A 62 0.78 8.62 -8.41
CA ILE A 62 -0.24 9.67 -8.25
C ILE A 62 -0.67 10.19 -9.62
N ALA A 63 0.25 10.33 -10.55
CA ALA A 63 -0.08 10.75 -11.91
C ALA A 63 -1.00 9.75 -12.62
N GLN A 64 -0.99 8.48 -12.19
CA GLN A 64 -1.89 7.46 -12.71
C GLN A 64 -3.26 7.49 -12.04
N GLY A 65 -3.50 8.44 -11.14
CA GLY A 65 -4.75 8.52 -10.41
C GLY A 65 -4.82 7.64 -9.18
N LEU A 66 -3.68 7.14 -8.73
CA LEU A 66 -3.63 6.24 -7.59
C LEU A 66 -3.36 6.99 -6.30
N ARG A 67 -3.89 6.49 -5.20
CA ARG A 67 -3.57 6.95 -3.86
C ARG A 67 -2.54 6.01 -3.25
N VAL A 68 -1.52 6.56 -2.63
CA VAL A 68 -0.46 5.77 -2.02
C VAL A 68 -0.53 5.91 -0.51
N LEU A 69 -0.66 4.78 0.18
CA LEU A 69 -0.57 4.72 1.64
C LEU A 69 0.71 4.00 2.01
N ARG A 70 1.43 4.55 2.96
CA ARG A 70 2.69 3.95 3.41
C ARG A 70 2.63 3.69 4.89
N PHE A 71 2.97 2.47 5.29
CA PHE A 71 2.97 2.05 6.68
C PHE A 71 4.35 1.55 7.09
N PRO A 72 4.88 1.99 8.23
CA PRO A 72 6.13 1.42 8.74
C PRO A 72 5.96 -0.05 9.08
N ASN A 73 6.97 -0.85 8.80
CA ASN A 73 6.92 -2.28 9.12
C ASN A 73 6.67 -2.53 10.60
N GLU A 74 7.21 -1.69 11.47
CA GLU A 74 6.96 -1.84 12.90
C GLU A 74 5.48 -1.76 13.25
N ARG A 75 4.77 -0.82 12.62
CA ARG A 75 3.34 -0.70 12.86
C ARG A 75 2.58 -1.91 12.35
N ILE A 76 3.00 -2.41 11.19
CA ILE A 76 2.36 -3.59 10.58
C ILE A 76 2.52 -4.81 11.48
N LEU A 77 3.70 -4.98 12.05
CA LEU A 77 3.99 -6.12 12.93
C LEU A 77 3.32 -5.99 14.29
N ASN A 78 3.31 -4.79 14.84
CA ASN A 78 2.86 -4.59 16.23
C ASN A 78 1.37 -4.25 16.33
N ASP A 79 0.80 -3.67 15.29
CA ASP A 79 -0.60 -3.24 15.35
C ASP A 79 -1.27 -3.39 13.98
N PRO A 80 -1.36 -4.62 13.47
CA PRO A 80 -1.94 -4.85 12.15
C PRO A 80 -3.40 -4.44 12.07
N GLU A 81 -4.14 -4.51 13.17
CA GLU A 81 -5.56 -4.14 13.15
C GLU A 81 -5.75 -2.67 12.85
N SER A 82 -4.92 -1.79 13.42
CA SER A 82 -5.04 -0.37 13.13
C SER A 82 -4.63 -0.05 11.69
N VAL A 83 -3.70 -0.81 11.14
CA VAL A 83 -3.33 -0.66 9.72
C VAL A 83 -4.52 -1.03 8.84
N LEU A 84 -5.17 -2.15 9.12
CA LEU A 84 -6.33 -2.57 8.34
C LEU A 84 -7.48 -1.59 8.46
N GLU A 85 -7.70 -1.04 9.65
CA GLU A 85 -8.74 -0.02 9.85
C GLU A 85 -8.45 1.22 9.02
N GLU A 86 -7.21 1.65 8.99
CA GLU A 86 -6.83 2.82 8.20
C GLU A 86 -6.98 2.55 6.72
N ILE A 87 -6.57 1.39 6.23
CA ILE A 87 -6.77 1.02 4.83
C ILE A 87 -8.25 1.04 4.50
N ALA A 88 -9.07 0.51 5.39
CA ALA A 88 -10.52 0.45 5.16
C ALA A 88 -11.14 1.83 4.96
N GLU A 89 -10.60 2.86 5.60
CA GLU A 89 -11.08 4.22 5.44
C GLU A 89 -10.95 4.73 4.01
N TYR A 90 -10.03 4.19 3.25
CA TYR A 90 -9.78 4.60 1.87
C TYR A 90 -10.47 3.70 0.85
N LEU A 91 -11.15 2.67 1.29
CA LEU A 91 -11.91 1.82 0.39
C LEU A 91 -13.29 2.43 0.14
N PRO A 92 -13.83 2.29 -1.09
CA PRO A 92 -15.15 2.84 -1.37
C PRO A 92 -16.20 2.25 -0.45
N ALA A 93 -17.15 3.08 -0.06
CA ALA A 93 -18.26 2.57 0.72
C ALA A 93 -19.06 1.59 -0.13
N ASP A 94 -19.48 0.51 0.52
CA ASP A 94 -20.33 -0.47 -0.13
C ASP A 94 -21.76 0.08 -0.13
N THR A 95 -22.26 0.34 -1.29
CA THR A 95 -23.61 0.88 -1.42
C THR A 95 -24.60 -0.18 -1.87
#